data_a91d61ea57acad060c88bb801edeecfa
#
_entry.id   a91d61ea57acad060c88bb801edeecfa
#
_cell.length_a   1.000
_cell.length_b   1.000
_cell.length_c   1.000
_cell.angle_alpha   90.00
_cell.angle_beta   90.00
_cell.angle_gamma   90.00
#
_symmetry.space_group_name_H-M   'P 1'
#
loop_
_entity.id
_entity.type
_entity.pdbx_description
1 polymer ?
#
loop_
_entity_poly.entity_id
_entity_poly.type
_entity_poly.pdbx_seq_one_letter_code
_entity_poly.pdbx_strand_id
1 'polypeptide(L)'
;VHSAKIFTENVIGEVVSTEPNLITKKTDNNLDKSFKHICLGISASGPTKRWNINNYIRLAEEISKKIKCKFYIAGGKNDINLINKFKNSDVGKNCISFENLSIKETLPTLRGIDLYVGNDTGWAHISVALKVKALTVFCDSPIFSYGAYSKRMVTVEPEGVEKGKTTHDTLGKDKVSLNKVLSEALKLLN
;
A
#
# COMPACT_ATOMS: atom_id res chain seq x y z
N VAL A 1 -3.31 -13.28 12.70
CA VAL A 1 -4.69 -13.25 12.18
C VAL A 1 -5.36 -14.62 12.32
N HIS A 2 -4.75 -15.71 11.81
CA HIS A 2 -5.36 -17.05 11.85
C HIS A 2 -5.69 -17.53 13.28
N SER A 3 -4.74 -17.42 14.20
CA SER A 3 -4.97 -17.79 15.61
C SER A 3 -6.07 -16.96 16.27
N ALA A 4 -6.12 -15.65 15.98
CA ALA A 4 -7.18 -14.79 16.50
C ALA A 4 -8.56 -15.19 15.94
N LYS A 5 -8.63 -15.56 14.65
CA LYS A 5 -9.85 -16.07 14.02
C LYS A 5 -10.34 -17.32 14.73
N ILE A 6 -9.48 -18.36 14.87
CA ILE A 6 -9.84 -19.61 15.56
C ILE A 6 -10.32 -19.34 16.97
N PHE A 7 -9.60 -18.51 17.74
CA PHE A 7 -10.00 -18.14 19.10
C PHE A 7 -11.38 -17.52 19.12
N THR A 8 -11.63 -16.53 18.24
CA THR A 8 -12.92 -15.86 18.15
C THR A 8 -14.05 -16.84 17.80
N GLU A 9 -13.85 -17.67 16.78
CA GLU A 9 -14.84 -18.69 16.35
C GLU A 9 -15.16 -19.67 17.48
N ASN A 10 -14.16 -20.08 18.25
CA ASN A 10 -14.37 -20.96 19.41
C ASN A 10 -15.17 -20.28 20.55
N VAL A 11 -14.98 -18.96 20.74
CA VAL A 11 -15.68 -18.22 21.80
C VAL A 11 -17.13 -17.93 21.45
N ILE A 12 -17.40 -17.54 20.19
CA ILE A 12 -18.75 -17.12 19.77
C ILE A 12 -19.57 -18.24 19.11
N GLY A 13 -18.93 -19.36 18.73
CA GLY A 13 -19.60 -20.49 18.07
C GLY A 13 -19.96 -20.26 16.60
N GLU A 14 -19.46 -19.19 15.99
CA GLU A 14 -19.80 -18.80 14.60
C GLU A 14 -18.53 -18.59 13.76
N VAL A 15 -18.63 -18.85 12.45
CA VAL A 15 -17.54 -18.57 11.49
C VAL A 15 -17.40 -17.08 11.27
N VAL A 16 -16.19 -16.54 11.47
CA VAL A 16 -15.88 -15.11 11.27
C VAL A 16 -15.00 -14.87 10.05
N SER A 17 -15.23 -13.73 9.40
CA SER A 17 -14.40 -13.27 8.29
C SER A 17 -13.17 -12.54 8.80
N THR A 18 -12.02 -12.79 8.17
CA THR A 18 -10.80 -11.98 8.38
C THR A 18 -10.75 -10.74 7.48
N GLU A 19 -11.69 -10.61 6.52
CA GLU A 19 -11.73 -9.46 5.63
C GLU A 19 -12.14 -8.19 6.38
N PRO A 20 -11.28 -7.18 6.43
CA PRO A 20 -11.58 -5.93 7.12
C PRO A 20 -12.64 -5.14 6.35
N ASN A 21 -13.42 -4.36 7.09
CA ASN A 21 -14.44 -3.50 6.52
C ASN A 21 -14.47 -2.16 7.26
N LEU A 22 -14.22 -1.06 6.54
CA LEU A 22 -14.34 0.29 7.05
C LEU A 22 -15.61 0.94 6.46
N ILE A 23 -16.62 1.12 7.32
CA ILE A 23 -17.84 1.81 6.95
C ILE A 23 -17.58 3.31 7.07
N THR A 24 -17.73 4.03 5.97
CA THR A 24 -17.63 5.50 5.92
C THR A 24 -18.91 6.05 5.31
N LYS A 25 -19.22 7.32 5.59
CA LYS A 25 -20.30 8.00 4.85
C LYS A 25 -19.98 7.93 3.35
N LYS A 26 -20.99 7.65 2.52
CA LYS A 26 -20.86 7.79 1.07
C LYS A 26 -20.56 9.26 0.77
N THR A 27 -19.35 9.54 0.37
CA THR A 27 -18.97 10.80 -0.25
C THR A 27 -18.62 10.46 -1.69
N ASP A 28 -19.19 11.20 -2.62
CA ASP A 28 -18.84 11.04 -4.03
C ASP A 28 -17.37 11.37 -4.19
N ASN A 29 -16.61 10.40 -4.68
CA ASN A 29 -15.27 10.67 -5.14
C ASN A 29 -15.39 11.07 -6.61
N ASN A 30 -15.16 12.31 -6.91
CA ASN A 30 -15.16 12.85 -8.28
C ASN A 30 -13.82 12.55 -8.99
N LEU A 31 -13.29 11.34 -8.83
CA LEU A 31 -12.07 10.95 -9.54
C LEU A 31 -12.37 10.73 -11.03
N ASP A 32 -11.54 11.32 -11.87
CA ASP A 32 -11.65 11.23 -13.33
C ASP A 32 -11.37 9.79 -13.81
N LYS A 33 -12.42 9.09 -14.20
CA LYS A 33 -12.37 7.68 -14.62
C LYS A 33 -11.55 7.41 -15.89
N SER A 34 -11.11 8.47 -16.59
CA SER A 34 -10.20 8.32 -17.74
C SER A 34 -8.77 7.99 -17.32
N PHE A 35 -8.47 8.07 -16.03
CA PHE A 35 -7.18 7.72 -15.42
C PHE A 35 -7.32 6.52 -14.48
N LYS A 36 -6.25 5.75 -14.36
CA LYS A 36 -6.05 4.88 -13.20
C LYS A 36 -5.50 5.71 -12.04
N HIS A 37 -6.11 5.56 -10.88
CA HIS A 37 -5.74 6.28 -9.66
C HIS A 37 -4.92 5.37 -8.75
N ILE A 38 -3.67 5.74 -8.49
CA ILE A 38 -2.70 4.92 -7.76
C ILE A 38 -2.20 5.68 -6.53
N CYS A 39 -2.37 5.10 -5.34
CA CYS A 39 -1.83 5.68 -4.12
C CYS A 39 -0.51 4.99 -3.76
N LEU A 40 0.54 5.77 -3.56
CA LEU A 40 1.86 5.31 -3.14
C LEU A 40 2.06 5.57 -1.65
N GLY A 41 2.15 4.51 -0.85
CA GLY A 41 2.37 4.57 0.59
C GLY A 41 3.85 4.56 0.92
N ILE A 42 4.47 5.73 0.93
CA ILE A 42 5.92 5.89 1.07
C ILE A 42 6.41 5.91 2.52
N SER A 43 5.51 6.12 3.48
CA SER A 43 5.87 6.14 4.91
C SER A 43 6.15 4.73 5.44
N ALA A 44 6.88 4.65 6.56
CA ALA A 44 7.06 3.43 7.34
C ALA A 44 7.39 3.79 8.79
N SER A 45 7.14 2.86 9.71
CA SER A 45 7.45 3.03 11.14
C SER A 45 8.96 3.08 11.46
N GLY A 46 9.81 2.70 10.50
CA GLY A 46 11.27 2.75 10.64
C GLY A 46 11.98 2.66 9.29
N PRO A 47 13.27 3.01 9.25
CA PRO A 47 14.05 3.06 7.99
C PRO A 47 14.27 1.68 7.37
N THR A 48 14.30 0.61 8.17
CA THR A 48 14.48 -0.78 7.68
C THR A 48 13.24 -1.31 6.98
N LYS A 49 12.05 -0.80 7.34
CA LYS A 49 10.76 -1.17 6.74
C LYS A 49 10.40 -0.35 5.51
N ARG A 50 11.22 0.62 5.15
CA ARG A 50 10.94 1.59 4.08
C ARG A 50 11.61 1.19 2.79
N TRP A 51 10.84 0.83 1.78
CA TRP A 51 11.34 0.69 0.42
C TRP A 51 11.84 2.04 -0.09
N ASN A 52 12.92 2.05 -0.86
CA ASN A 52 13.61 3.28 -1.26
C ASN A 52 12.68 4.19 -2.09
N ILE A 53 12.65 5.49 -1.77
CA ILE A 53 11.84 6.48 -2.48
C ILE A 53 12.16 6.54 -3.98
N ASN A 54 13.41 6.32 -4.38
CA ASN A 54 13.80 6.28 -5.79
C ASN A 54 13.11 5.11 -6.54
N ASN A 55 12.84 4.00 -5.85
CA ASN A 55 12.10 2.89 -6.43
C ASN A 55 10.62 3.24 -6.64
N TYR A 56 10.00 4.02 -5.73
CA TYR A 56 8.64 4.53 -5.95
C TYR A 56 8.57 5.49 -7.14
N ILE A 57 9.56 6.36 -7.31
CA ILE A 57 9.66 7.28 -8.46
C ILE A 57 9.76 6.45 -9.75
N ARG A 58 10.71 5.52 -9.82
CA ARG A 58 10.89 4.65 -10.99
C ARG A 58 9.67 3.77 -11.27
N LEU A 59 9.02 3.25 -10.23
CA LEU A 59 7.77 2.49 -10.38
C LEU A 59 6.69 3.34 -11.03
N ALA A 60 6.50 4.57 -10.57
CA ALA A 60 5.52 5.50 -11.11
C ALA A 60 5.84 5.86 -12.58
N GLU A 61 7.11 6.11 -12.91
CA GLU A 61 7.57 6.34 -14.27
C GLU A 61 7.26 5.16 -15.20
N GLU A 62 7.60 3.93 -14.78
CA GLU A 62 7.37 2.74 -15.58
C GLU A 62 5.88 2.41 -15.77
N ILE A 63 5.04 2.66 -14.76
CA ILE A 63 3.58 2.53 -14.89
C ILE A 63 3.04 3.59 -15.86
N SER A 64 3.48 4.85 -15.74
CA SER A 64 3.02 5.96 -16.58
C SER A 64 3.31 5.77 -18.07
N LYS A 65 4.38 5.05 -18.42
CA LYS A 65 4.69 4.68 -19.82
C LYS A 65 3.66 3.72 -20.42
N LYS A 66 2.91 2.98 -19.59
CA LYS A 66 2.00 1.91 -20.01
C LYS A 66 0.53 2.24 -19.79
N ILE A 67 0.21 3.03 -18.76
CA ILE A 67 -1.15 3.28 -18.30
C ILE A 67 -1.30 4.77 -17.99
N LYS A 68 -2.36 5.38 -18.52
CA LYS A 68 -2.73 6.76 -18.15
C LYS A 68 -3.18 6.79 -16.69
N CYS A 69 -2.39 7.41 -15.80
CA CYS A 69 -2.63 7.35 -14.37
C CYS A 69 -2.39 8.69 -13.65
N LYS A 70 -2.94 8.78 -12.44
CA LYS A 70 -2.69 9.85 -11.46
C LYS A 70 -2.19 9.24 -10.17
N PHE A 71 -1.19 9.89 -9.54
CA PHE A 71 -0.58 9.42 -8.31
C PHE A 71 -1.02 10.23 -7.10
N TYR A 72 -1.21 9.52 -6.01
CA TYR A 72 -1.47 10.06 -4.67
C TYR A 72 -0.36 9.57 -3.75
N ILE A 73 0.12 10.42 -2.85
CA ILE A 73 1.20 10.06 -1.93
C ILE A 73 0.65 10.01 -0.51
N ALA A 74 0.63 8.81 0.05
CA ALA A 74 0.28 8.58 1.45
C ALA A 74 1.53 8.63 2.32
N GLY A 75 1.61 9.67 3.15
CA GLY A 75 2.65 9.93 4.12
C GLY A 75 2.19 11.06 5.04
N GLY A 76 2.82 11.19 6.20
CA GLY A 76 2.56 12.24 7.16
C GLY A 76 3.57 13.40 7.09
N LYS A 77 3.41 14.38 7.99
CA LYS A 77 4.34 15.53 8.10
C LYS A 77 5.79 15.12 8.33
N ASN A 78 6.01 13.99 9.00
CA ASN A 78 7.36 13.46 9.23
C ASN A 78 8.02 12.89 7.95
N ASP A 79 7.25 12.66 6.89
CA ASP A 79 7.73 12.13 5.61
C ASP A 79 7.94 13.23 4.57
N ILE A 80 7.87 14.51 4.95
CA ILE A 80 7.89 15.66 4.03
C ILE A 80 9.10 15.65 3.09
N ASN A 81 10.27 15.23 3.56
CA ASN A 81 11.48 15.13 2.71
C ASN A 81 11.32 14.08 1.60
N LEU A 82 10.67 12.96 1.89
CA LEU A 82 10.40 11.91 0.91
C LEU A 82 9.31 12.35 -0.07
N ILE A 83 8.26 13.00 0.45
CA ILE A 83 7.17 13.56 -0.35
C ILE A 83 7.72 14.60 -1.34
N ASN A 84 8.54 15.54 -0.87
CA ASN A 84 9.16 16.54 -1.71
C ASN A 84 10.09 15.92 -2.77
N LYS A 85 10.84 14.87 -2.40
CA LYS A 85 11.68 14.15 -3.36
C LYS A 85 10.85 13.52 -4.47
N PHE A 86 9.68 12.95 -4.17
CA PHE A 86 8.77 12.44 -5.17
C PHE A 86 8.16 13.57 -6.02
N LYS A 87 7.63 14.62 -5.38
CA LYS A 87 7.03 15.79 -6.06
C LYS A 87 7.97 16.48 -7.04
N ASN A 88 9.26 16.51 -6.74
CA ASN A 88 10.29 17.11 -7.60
C ASN A 88 10.70 16.23 -8.79
N SER A 89 10.24 14.99 -8.87
CA SER A 89 10.43 14.15 -10.06
C SER A 89 9.43 14.52 -11.16
N ASP A 90 9.72 14.16 -12.41
CA ASP A 90 8.84 14.47 -13.53
C ASP A 90 7.45 13.84 -13.37
N VAL A 91 7.40 12.60 -12.89
CA VAL A 91 6.14 11.89 -12.64
C VAL A 91 5.38 12.44 -11.43
N GLY A 92 6.07 13.08 -10.50
CA GLY A 92 5.50 13.62 -9.26
C GLY A 92 4.91 15.03 -9.36
N LYS A 93 5.19 15.79 -10.43
CA LYS A 93 4.78 17.19 -10.57
C LYS A 93 3.28 17.44 -10.36
N ASN A 94 2.44 16.49 -10.77
CA ASN A 94 0.98 16.57 -10.67
C ASN A 94 0.40 15.59 -9.64
N CYS A 95 1.20 15.05 -8.74
CA CYS A 95 0.70 14.17 -7.70
C CYS A 95 -0.04 14.96 -6.59
N ILE A 96 -0.98 14.29 -5.95
CA ILE A 96 -1.68 14.81 -4.77
C ILE A 96 -1.12 14.10 -3.54
N SER A 97 -0.67 14.84 -2.54
CA SER A 97 -0.10 14.27 -1.33
C SER A 97 -0.95 14.55 -0.09
N PHE A 98 -0.90 13.65 0.87
CA PHE A 98 -1.79 13.63 2.03
C PHE A 98 -1.16 14.19 3.31
N GLU A 99 0.05 14.75 3.27
CA GLU A 99 0.82 15.20 4.44
C GLU A 99 0.12 16.22 5.34
N ASN A 100 -0.81 16.98 4.77
CA ASN A 100 -1.59 17.99 5.49
C ASN A 100 -3.04 17.57 5.77
N LEU A 101 -3.42 16.35 5.40
CA LEU A 101 -4.75 15.81 5.61
C LEU A 101 -4.78 14.88 6.81
N SER A 102 -5.85 14.92 7.58
CA SER A 102 -6.17 13.85 8.52
C SER A 102 -6.52 12.55 7.77
N ILE A 103 -6.37 11.42 8.42
CA ILE A 103 -6.79 10.13 7.82
C ILE A 103 -8.25 10.18 7.35
N LYS A 104 -9.14 10.80 8.14
CA LYS A 104 -10.55 10.95 7.80
C LYS A 104 -10.78 11.69 6.48
N GLU A 105 -10.02 12.75 6.23
CA GLU A 105 -10.11 13.55 5.01
C GLU A 105 -9.59 12.80 3.78
N THR A 106 -8.70 11.83 3.95
CA THR A 106 -8.18 11.03 2.83
C THR A 106 -9.10 9.89 2.40
N LEU A 107 -10.03 9.44 3.27
CA LEU A 107 -10.87 8.27 3.01
C LEU A 107 -11.69 8.34 1.71
N PRO A 108 -12.32 9.49 1.32
CA PRO A 108 -13.05 9.58 0.07
C PRO A 108 -12.15 9.32 -1.15
N THR A 109 -10.96 9.92 -1.17
CA THR A 109 -9.99 9.71 -2.25
C THR A 109 -9.50 8.26 -2.25
N LEU A 110 -9.07 7.73 -1.10
CA LEU A 110 -8.60 6.35 -0.98
C LEU A 110 -9.64 5.31 -1.41
N ARG A 111 -10.93 5.55 -1.17
CA ARG A 111 -11.99 4.66 -1.63
C ARG A 111 -12.10 4.59 -3.15
N GLY A 112 -11.71 5.65 -3.85
CA GLY A 112 -11.81 5.75 -5.30
C GLY A 112 -10.57 5.34 -6.07
N ILE A 113 -9.47 5.02 -5.40
CA ILE A 113 -8.25 4.59 -6.09
C ILE A 113 -8.38 3.16 -6.61
N ASP A 114 -7.70 2.86 -7.73
CA ASP A 114 -7.66 1.53 -8.32
C ASP A 114 -6.66 0.61 -7.61
N LEU A 115 -5.55 1.17 -7.13
CA LEU A 115 -4.48 0.41 -6.50
C LEU A 115 -3.74 1.23 -5.44
N TYR A 116 -3.52 0.66 -4.27
CA TYR A 116 -2.50 1.10 -3.33
C TYR A 116 -1.21 0.31 -3.56
N VAL A 117 -0.07 0.99 -3.60
CA VAL A 117 1.26 0.36 -3.58
C VAL A 117 2.10 1.03 -2.50
N GLY A 118 2.55 0.28 -1.51
CA GLY A 118 3.28 0.91 -0.42
C GLY A 118 3.93 -0.04 0.57
N ASN A 119 4.60 0.54 1.56
CA ASN A 119 5.15 -0.22 2.67
C ASN A 119 4.05 -0.78 3.58
N ASP A 120 4.40 -1.74 4.41
CA ASP A 120 3.56 -2.26 5.49
C ASP A 120 3.29 -1.15 6.52
N THR A 121 2.14 -0.50 6.39
CA THR A 121 1.68 0.61 7.25
C THR A 121 0.16 0.65 7.35
N GLY A 122 -0.36 1.50 8.26
CA GLY A 122 -1.79 1.73 8.39
C GLY A 122 -2.51 2.10 7.09
N TRP A 123 -1.84 2.76 6.15
CA TRP A 123 -2.40 3.11 4.84
C TRP A 123 -2.77 1.88 4.00
N ALA A 124 -1.94 0.83 4.01
CA ALA A 124 -2.22 -0.44 3.34
C ALA A 124 -3.50 -1.07 3.93
N HIS A 125 -3.59 -1.12 5.25
CA HIS A 125 -4.73 -1.71 5.97
C HIS A 125 -6.02 -0.92 5.76
N ILE A 126 -5.97 0.41 5.78
CA ILE A 126 -7.11 1.27 5.47
C ILE A 126 -7.58 1.04 4.03
N SER A 127 -6.66 0.97 3.07
CA SER A 127 -7.00 0.72 1.66
C SER A 127 -7.73 -0.61 1.49
N VAL A 128 -7.23 -1.68 2.11
CA VAL A 128 -7.89 -3.00 2.10
C VAL A 128 -9.26 -2.95 2.77
N ALA A 129 -9.39 -2.25 3.90
CA ALA A 129 -10.66 -2.10 4.60
C ALA A 129 -11.70 -1.28 3.80
N LEU A 130 -11.24 -0.38 2.93
CA LEU A 130 -12.05 0.35 1.94
C LEU A 130 -12.33 -0.47 0.66
N LYS A 131 -11.94 -1.75 0.62
CA LYS A 131 -12.10 -2.68 -0.51
C LYS A 131 -11.22 -2.38 -1.72
N VAL A 132 -10.17 -1.59 -1.53
CA VAL A 132 -9.14 -1.29 -2.54
C VAL A 132 -8.11 -2.41 -2.57
N LYS A 133 -7.63 -2.78 -3.76
CA LYS A 133 -6.50 -3.69 -3.91
C LYS A 133 -5.23 -3.02 -3.37
N ALA A 134 -4.44 -3.72 -2.57
CA ALA A 134 -3.19 -3.22 -2.00
C ALA A 134 -2.02 -4.15 -2.35
N LEU A 135 -1.01 -3.59 -3.00
CA LEU A 135 0.29 -4.22 -3.18
C LEU A 135 1.23 -3.71 -2.08
N THR A 136 1.52 -4.56 -1.12
CA THR A 136 2.26 -4.17 0.08
C THR A 136 3.66 -4.76 0.08
N VAL A 137 4.65 -3.89 0.23
CA VAL A 137 6.08 -4.22 0.29
C VAL A 137 6.47 -4.49 1.74
N PHE A 138 6.89 -5.72 2.01
CA PHE A 138 7.34 -6.19 3.30
C PHE A 138 8.86 -6.28 3.33
N CYS A 139 9.54 -5.23 3.74
CA CYS A 139 11.00 -5.21 3.84
C CYS A 139 11.55 -5.86 5.11
N ASP A 140 10.83 -5.69 6.23
CA ASP A 140 11.33 -6.02 7.57
C ASP A 140 10.15 -6.18 8.57
N SER A 141 9.12 -6.89 8.16
CA SER A 141 7.93 -7.18 8.97
C SER A 141 7.38 -8.57 8.64
N PRO A 142 6.87 -9.33 9.61
CA PRO A 142 6.32 -10.65 9.36
C PRO A 142 4.99 -10.60 8.61
N ILE A 143 4.97 -11.14 7.39
CA ILE A 143 3.79 -11.16 6.51
C ILE A 143 2.62 -11.88 7.15
N PHE A 144 2.84 -13.03 7.81
CA PHE A 144 1.77 -13.79 8.44
C PHE A 144 1.06 -13.01 9.57
N SER A 145 1.76 -12.05 10.18
CA SER A 145 1.16 -11.19 11.21
C SER A 145 0.38 -10.02 10.61
N TYR A 146 0.86 -9.43 9.51
CA TYR A 146 0.35 -8.16 9.01
C TYR A 146 -0.22 -8.21 7.58
N GLY A 147 0.15 -9.20 6.75
CA GLY A 147 -0.20 -9.23 5.33
C GLY A 147 -1.17 -10.33 4.89
N ALA A 148 -1.28 -11.44 5.64
CA ALA A 148 -1.96 -12.65 5.18
C ALA A 148 -3.43 -12.78 5.63
N TYR A 149 -4.17 -11.67 5.74
CA TYR A 149 -5.53 -11.68 6.27
C TYR A 149 -6.61 -11.34 5.24
N SER A 150 -6.27 -10.80 4.09
CA SER A 150 -7.21 -10.38 3.05
C SER A 150 -6.76 -10.80 1.66
N LYS A 151 -7.72 -11.21 0.84
CA LYS A 151 -7.49 -11.50 -0.59
C LYS A 151 -7.16 -10.23 -1.41
N ARG A 152 -7.43 -9.04 -0.86
CA ARG A 152 -7.12 -7.76 -1.49
C ARG A 152 -5.69 -7.29 -1.23
N MET A 153 -4.98 -7.91 -0.28
CA MET A 153 -3.58 -7.58 0.00
C MET A 153 -2.66 -8.57 -0.69
N VAL A 154 -1.98 -8.10 -1.72
CA VAL A 154 -0.87 -8.82 -2.36
C VAL A 154 0.43 -8.36 -1.73
N THR A 155 1.30 -9.29 -1.37
CA THR A 155 2.55 -8.99 -0.67
C THR A 155 3.75 -9.24 -1.55
N VAL A 156 4.76 -8.36 -1.45
CA VAL A 156 6.07 -8.53 -2.08
C VAL A 156 7.13 -8.55 -0.99
N GLU A 157 7.98 -9.56 -1.04
CA GLU A 157 9.08 -9.81 -0.10
C GLU A 157 10.43 -9.60 -0.76
N PRO A 158 11.51 -9.40 0.04
CA PRO A 158 12.88 -9.32 -0.45
C PRO A 158 13.30 -10.58 -1.21
N GLU A 159 14.17 -10.43 -2.20
CA GLU A 159 14.77 -11.55 -2.90
C GLU A 159 15.67 -12.37 -1.98
N GLY A 160 15.67 -13.68 -2.16
CA GLY A 160 16.42 -14.62 -1.32
C GLY A 160 15.75 -14.97 0.02
N VAL A 161 14.60 -14.38 0.32
CA VAL A 161 13.79 -14.78 1.48
C VAL A 161 12.74 -15.79 1.03
N GLU A 162 12.62 -16.90 1.75
CA GLU A 162 11.56 -17.89 1.52
C GLU A 162 10.19 -17.21 1.74
N LYS A 163 9.23 -17.53 0.89
CA LYS A 163 7.90 -16.93 0.93
C LYS A 163 7.25 -17.03 2.32
N GLY A 164 6.86 -15.91 2.87
CA GLY A 164 6.24 -15.81 4.19
C GLY A 164 7.23 -15.81 5.37
N LYS A 165 8.53 -15.88 5.12
CA LYS A 165 9.56 -15.91 6.16
C LYS A 165 10.17 -14.54 6.48
N THR A 166 9.66 -13.47 5.91
CA THR A 166 10.07 -12.11 6.30
C THR A 166 9.75 -11.87 7.78
N THR A 167 10.72 -11.34 8.52
CA THR A 167 10.66 -11.04 9.96
C THR A 167 11.09 -9.60 10.23
N HIS A 168 11.09 -9.18 11.51
CA HIS A 168 11.63 -7.88 11.93
C HIS A 168 13.17 -7.75 11.79
N ASP A 169 13.87 -8.88 11.55
CA ASP A 169 15.34 -8.92 11.40
C ASP A 169 15.76 -9.22 9.96
N THR A 170 14.82 -9.17 9.01
CA THR A 170 15.12 -9.47 7.58
C THR A 170 15.99 -8.39 6.94
N LEU A 171 15.82 -7.11 7.36
CA LEU A 171 16.58 -5.94 6.84
C LEU A 171 16.60 -5.89 5.30
N GLY A 172 15.49 -6.25 4.67
CA GLY A 172 15.42 -6.56 3.23
C GLY A 172 15.07 -5.37 2.33
N LYS A 173 15.07 -4.13 2.83
CA LYS A 173 14.62 -2.94 2.07
C LYS A 173 15.30 -2.74 0.72
N ASP A 174 16.58 -3.11 0.62
CA ASP A 174 17.38 -2.96 -0.59
C ASP A 174 17.34 -4.21 -1.51
N LYS A 175 16.66 -5.28 -1.04
CA LYS A 175 16.50 -6.55 -1.76
C LYS A 175 15.10 -6.73 -2.38
N VAL A 176 14.21 -5.75 -2.25
CA VAL A 176 12.91 -5.80 -2.92
C VAL A 176 13.05 -5.27 -4.35
N SER A 177 12.91 -6.18 -5.31
CA SER A 177 13.07 -5.88 -6.73
C SER A 177 11.98 -4.95 -7.25
N LEU A 178 12.39 -3.87 -7.93
CA LEU A 178 11.49 -2.98 -8.65
C LEU A 178 10.68 -3.74 -9.71
N ASN A 179 11.31 -4.63 -10.46
CA ASN A 179 10.65 -5.38 -11.53
C ASN A 179 9.54 -6.28 -10.97
N LYS A 180 9.76 -6.89 -9.80
CA LYS A 180 8.74 -7.71 -9.12
C LYS A 180 7.55 -6.86 -8.70
N VAL A 181 7.78 -5.70 -8.06
CA VAL A 181 6.72 -4.77 -7.66
C VAL A 181 5.97 -4.24 -8.88
N LEU A 182 6.68 -3.85 -9.95
CA LEU A 182 6.07 -3.37 -11.21
C LEU A 182 5.19 -4.44 -11.85
N SER A 183 5.69 -5.67 -11.97
CA SER A 183 4.94 -6.78 -12.56
C SER A 183 3.63 -7.03 -11.81
N GLU A 184 3.68 -7.09 -10.46
CA GLU A 184 2.48 -7.30 -9.64
C GLU A 184 1.52 -6.10 -9.71
N ALA A 185 2.06 -4.85 -9.70
CA ALA A 185 1.23 -3.65 -9.85
C ALA A 185 0.45 -3.65 -11.17
N LEU A 186 1.11 -3.97 -12.28
CA LEU A 186 0.47 -4.03 -13.61
C LEU A 186 -0.60 -5.12 -13.68
N LYS A 187 -0.38 -6.30 -13.08
CA LYS A 187 -1.40 -7.36 -12.99
C LYS A 187 -2.65 -6.91 -12.21
N LEU A 188 -2.46 -6.12 -11.16
CA LEU A 188 -3.55 -5.64 -10.31
C LEU A 188 -4.34 -4.48 -10.93
N LEU A 189 -3.73 -3.72 -11.86
CA LEU A 189 -4.34 -2.59 -12.57
C LEU A 189 -5.15 -3.01 -13.81
N ASN A 190 -4.85 -4.19 -14.34
CA ASN A 190 -5.62 -4.83 -15.42
C ASN A 190 -6.81 -5.59 -14.84
#